data_dfbfd94db1b03ac54216fe5d4d5f3609
#
_entry.id   dfbfd94db1b03ac54216fe5d4d5f3609
#
_cell.length_a   1.000
_cell.length_b   1.000
_cell.length_c   1.000
_cell.angle_alpha   90.00
_cell.angle_beta   90.00
_cell.angle_gamma   90.00
#
_symmetry.space_group_name_H-M   'P 1'
#
loop_
_entity.id
_entity.type
_entity.pdbx_description
1 polymer ?
#
loop_
_entity_poly.entity_id
_entity_poly.type
_entity_poly.pdbx_seq_one_letter_code
_entity_poly.pdbx_strand_id
1 'polypeptide(L)'
;MAERTEGATQVFVDHRELLFAIVYNILGSVADTEDVLQETWLSWTGRARRTPLEAITNPRAYLVRIGVNHALARRAAIIRRRETYVGPWLPEPLLDEAAPEDSADRTLRTESVSLALLVVLESLTPLERAVFVLNEVFGYAHTEIAEVIDRSPAAVRQLAHRAREHVHARRPLYRARPRVRRQATERFVEAALGGDIGALMEILAPDVTVWTDGGGKGPAGLRPVHGRDKAARLFAGYAARRGSGLDIRYRRVNGDDSAVLFAGESPYAVMVMDLTPDGERVSDVYIVTNPEKLARVRRDGEAGEAGETGEAAETEEEHA
;
A
#
# COMPACT_ATOMS: atom_id res chain seq x y z
N MET A 1 -9.83 34.00 14.40
CA MET A 1 -10.16 33.04 13.31
C MET A 1 -8.94 32.25 12.86
N ALA A 2 -7.78 32.86 12.73
CA ALA A 2 -6.50 32.20 12.44
C ALA A 2 -6.13 31.16 13.52
N GLU A 3 -6.15 31.51 14.77
CA GLU A 3 -5.81 30.68 15.93
C GLU A 3 -6.65 29.36 16.01
N ARG A 4 -7.96 29.44 15.68
CA ARG A 4 -8.82 28.22 15.61
C ARG A 4 -8.47 27.31 14.44
N THR A 5 -8.02 27.88 13.33
CA THR A 5 -7.60 27.10 12.16
C THR A 5 -6.26 26.42 12.46
N GLU A 6 -5.36 27.10 13.16
CA GLU A 6 -4.08 26.58 13.59
C GLU A 6 -4.24 25.41 14.57
N GLY A 7 -5.08 25.55 15.61
CA GLY A 7 -5.40 24.45 16.52
C GLY A 7 -6.06 23.24 15.81
N ALA A 8 -6.96 23.50 14.85
CA ALA A 8 -7.55 22.45 14.06
C ALA A 8 -6.52 21.73 13.16
N THR A 9 -5.58 22.48 12.59
CA THR A 9 -4.49 21.91 11.79
C THR A 9 -3.60 21.02 12.63
N GLN A 10 -3.22 21.46 13.84
CA GLN A 10 -2.40 20.65 14.74
C GLN A 10 -3.07 19.31 15.09
N VAL A 11 -4.35 19.35 15.47
CA VAL A 11 -5.13 18.11 15.75
C VAL A 11 -5.15 17.17 14.54
N PHE A 12 -5.28 17.71 13.33
CA PHE A 12 -5.24 16.88 12.12
C PHE A 12 -3.85 16.28 11.88
N VAL A 13 -2.79 17.05 12.06
CA VAL A 13 -1.39 16.60 11.92
C VAL A 13 -1.10 15.47 12.90
N ASP A 14 -1.53 15.60 14.16
CA ASP A 14 -1.34 14.57 15.20
C ASP A 14 -2.02 13.22 14.85
N HIS A 15 -3.01 13.25 13.98
CA HIS A 15 -3.75 12.04 13.58
C HIS A 15 -3.54 11.64 12.12
N ARG A 16 -2.73 12.40 11.35
CA ARG A 16 -2.54 12.21 9.91
C ARG A 16 -2.05 10.81 9.55
N GLU A 17 -1.11 10.27 10.30
CA GLU A 17 -0.55 8.95 10.03
C GLU A 17 -1.56 7.83 10.24
N LEU A 18 -2.33 7.87 11.33
CA LEU A 18 -3.42 6.94 11.56
C LEU A 18 -4.46 7.00 10.43
N LEU A 19 -4.83 8.22 10.02
CA LEU A 19 -5.78 8.42 8.93
C LEU A 19 -5.23 7.88 7.62
N PHE A 20 -3.95 8.14 7.33
CA PHE A 20 -3.27 7.60 6.16
C PHE A 20 -3.31 6.07 6.17
N ALA A 21 -2.92 5.44 7.26
CA ALA A 21 -2.90 3.99 7.37
C ALA A 21 -4.30 3.38 7.17
N ILE A 22 -5.34 3.91 7.82
CA ILE A 22 -6.72 3.44 7.66
C ILE A 22 -7.17 3.60 6.19
N VAL A 23 -7.03 4.79 5.62
CA VAL A 23 -7.51 5.12 4.28
C VAL A 23 -6.75 4.33 3.21
N TYR A 24 -5.42 4.21 3.33
CA TYR A 24 -4.61 3.42 2.40
C TYR A 24 -5.01 1.93 2.42
N ASN A 25 -5.24 1.34 3.59
CA ASN A 25 -5.70 -0.04 3.69
C ASN A 25 -7.11 -0.24 3.08
N ILE A 26 -7.93 0.80 3.03
CA ILE A 26 -9.24 0.78 2.35
C ILE A 26 -9.06 0.96 0.84
N LEU A 27 -8.20 1.85 0.37
CA LEU A 27 -8.09 2.24 -1.05
C LEU A 27 -7.07 1.42 -1.84
N GLY A 28 -5.91 1.12 -1.24
CA GLY A 28 -4.78 0.46 -1.89
C GLY A 28 -4.05 1.35 -2.90
N SER A 29 -4.18 2.67 -2.79
CA SER A 29 -3.52 3.68 -3.63
C SER A 29 -3.06 4.84 -2.77
N VAL A 30 -1.79 5.22 -2.87
CA VAL A 30 -1.21 6.33 -2.11
C VAL A 30 -1.76 7.66 -2.60
N ALA A 31 -1.88 7.83 -3.93
CA ALA A 31 -2.42 9.05 -4.51
C ALA A 31 -3.87 9.31 -4.07
N ASP A 32 -4.75 8.30 -4.20
CA ASP A 32 -6.14 8.43 -3.76
C ASP A 32 -6.24 8.62 -2.24
N THR A 33 -5.29 8.08 -1.46
CA THR A 33 -5.22 8.29 -0.01
C THR A 33 -4.90 9.74 0.35
N GLU A 34 -3.90 10.33 -0.28
CA GLU A 34 -3.55 11.75 -0.07
C GLU A 34 -4.71 12.69 -0.44
N ASP A 35 -5.40 12.40 -1.55
CA ASP A 35 -6.60 13.16 -1.94
C ASP A 35 -7.68 13.10 -0.84
N VAL A 36 -7.97 11.91 -0.31
CA VAL A 36 -8.95 11.71 0.78
C VAL A 36 -8.50 12.40 2.07
N LEU A 37 -7.22 12.40 2.39
CA LEU A 37 -6.69 13.14 3.53
C LEU A 37 -6.88 14.64 3.36
N GLN A 38 -6.65 15.17 2.18
CA GLN A 38 -6.90 16.58 1.88
C GLN A 38 -8.39 16.93 2.01
N GLU A 39 -9.30 16.12 1.47
CA GLU A 39 -10.75 16.28 1.62
C GLU A 39 -11.16 16.22 3.11
N THR A 40 -10.56 15.32 3.87
CA THR A 40 -10.78 15.17 5.32
C THR A 40 -10.33 16.42 6.08
N TRP A 41 -9.16 16.96 5.77
CA TRP A 41 -8.65 18.21 6.36
C TRP A 41 -9.55 19.39 6.04
N LEU A 42 -10.00 19.54 4.80
CA LEU A 42 -10.93 20.61 4.40
C LEU A 42 -12.26 20.51 5.15
N SER A 43 -12.81 19.32 5.30
CA SER A 43 -14.04 19.05 6.05
C SER A 43 -13.88 19.37 7.54
N TRP A 44 -12.75 18.95 8.13
CA TRP A 44 -12.40 19.21 9.51
C TRP A 44 -12.25 20.70 9.82
N THR A 45 -11.45 21.43 9.03
CA THR A 45 -11.24 22.88 9.21
C THR A 45 -12.52 23.66 8.96
N GLY A 46 -13.35 23.25 8.00
CA GLY A 46 -14.67 23.83 7.76
C GLY A 46 -15.61 23.65 8.96
N ARG A 47 -15.51 22.54 9.69
CA ARG A 47 -16.26 22.29 10.95
C ARG A 47 -15.72 23.15 12.08
N ALA A 48 -14.40 23.20 12.27
CA ALA A 48 -13.74 23.99 13.32
C ALA A 48 -14.01 25.50 13.23
N ARG A 49 -14.25 26.01 12.02
CA ARG A 49 -14.67 27.42 11.83
C ARG A 49 -16.09 27.70 12.37
N ARG A 50 -16.97 26.70 12.35
CA ARG A 50 -18.39 26.83 12.75
C ARG A 50 -18.66 26.41 14.19
N THR A 51 -17.84 25.54 14.75
CA THR A 51 -18.02 24.97 16.09
C THR A 51 -16.69 25.00 16.83
N PRO A 52 -16.64 25.45 18.10
CA PRO A 52 -15.42 25.41 18.91
C PRO A 52 -14.89 23.97 18.99
N LEU A 53 -13.56 23.81 18.96
CA LEU A 53 -12.92 22.50 19.02
C LEU A 53 -13.22 21.76 20.33
N GLU A 54 -13.36 22.51 21.42
CA GLU A 54 -13.71 22.01 22.75
C GLU A 54 -15.09 21.35 22.81
N ALA A 55 -15.97 21.68 21.86
CA ALA A 55 -17.28 21.05 21.72
C ALA A 55 -17.23 19.68 21.00
N ILE A 56 -16.05 19.30 20.46
CA ILE A 56 -15.84 18.00 19.84
C ILE A 56 -15.20 17.07 20.86
N THR A 57 -15.98 16.24 21.50
CA THR A 57 -15.55 15.36 22.59
C THR A 57 -14.44 14.40 22.19
N ASN A 58 -14.44 13.91 20.94
CA ASN A 58 -13.42 12.97 20.43
C ASN A 58 -13.00 13.36 19.01
N PRO A 59 -12.00 14.23 18.83
CA PRO A 59 -11.49 14.65 17.54
C PRO A 59 -10.99 13.48 16.67
N ARG A 60 -10.30 12.50 17.28
CA ARG A 60 -9.81 11.30 16.59
C ARG A 60 -10.96 10.51 15.96
N ALA A 61 -11.98 10.17 16.72
CA ALA A 61 -13.14 9.43 16.20
C ALA A 61 -13.86 10.20 15.09
N TYR A 62 -13.99 11.51 15.25
CA TYR A 62 -14.60 12.37 14.24
C TYR A 62 -13.79 12.41 12.93
N LEU A 63 -12.46 12.55 13.00
CA LEU A 63 -11.56 12.53 11.84
C LEU A 63 -11.59 11.17 11.13
N VAL A 64 -11.53 10.06 11.88
CA VAL A 64 -11.64 8.70 11.32
C VAL A 64 -12.98 8.51 10.61
N ARG A 65 -14.08 8.98 11.19
CA ARG A 65 -15.41 8.92 10.56
C ARG A 65 -15.43 9.65 9.21
N ILE A 66 -14.89 10.87 9.15
CA ILE A 66 -14.84 11.63 7.90
C ILE A 66 -13.96 10.92 6.89
N GLY A 67 -12.73 10.54 7.27
CA GLY A 67 -11.77 9.89 6.38
C GLY A 67 -12.32 8.58 5.80
N VAL A 68 -12.93 7.73 6.63
CA VAL A 68 -13.53 6.47 6.17
C VAL A 68 -14.69 6.71 5.20
N ASN A 69 -15.57 7.71 5.47
CA ASN A 69 -16.67 8.00 4.56
C ASN A 69 -16.18 8.55 3.21
N HIS A 70 -15.17 9.43 3.19
CA HIS A 70 -14.53 9.87 1.95
C HIS A 70 -13.85 8.69 1.23
N ALA A 71 -13.18 7.80 1.96
CA ALA A 71 -12.56 6.61 1.38
C ALA A 71 -13.58 5.66 0.76
N LEU A 72 -14.74 5.44 1.40
CA LEU A 72 -15.81 4.61 0.84
C LEU A 72 -16.37 5.20 -0.46
N ALA A 73 -16.60 6.51 -0.51
CA ALA A 73 -17.05 7.19 -1.73
C ALA A 73 -15.99 7.11 -2.85
N ARG A 74 -14.72 7.34 -2.53
CA ARG A 74 -13.60 7.23 -3.46
C ARG A 74 -13.43 5.81 -3.97
N ARG A 75 -13.59 4.79 -3.11
CA ARG A 75 -13.50 3.38 -3.49
C ARG A 75 -14.47 3.00 -4.60
N ALA A 76 -15.70 3.49 -4.55
CA ALA A 76 -16.68 3.26 -5.61
C ALA A 76 -16.21 3.84 -6.97
N ALA A 77 -15.52 4.98 -6.96
CA ALA A 77 -14.94 5.55 -8.18
C ALA A 77 -13.73 4.73 -8.68
N ILE A 78 -12.88 4.24 -7.78
CA ILE A 78 -11.75 3.36 -8.12
C ILE A 78 -12.24 2.08 -8.79
N ILE A 79 -13.27 1.42 -8.25
CA ILE A 79 -13.83 0.19 -8.84
C ILE A 79 -14.28 0.44 -10.28
N ARG A 80 -14.99 1.55 -10.54
CA ARG A 80 -15.39 1.91 -11.93
C ARG A 80 -14.19 2.16 -12.85
N ARG A 81 -13.12 2.80 -12.38
CA ARG A 81 -11.88 3.02 -13.17
C ARG A 81 -11.18 1.70 -13.51
N ARG A 82 -11.26 0.68 -12.63
CA ARG A 82 -10.66 -0.63 -12.86
C ARG A 82 -11.33 -1.45 -13.95
N GLU A 83 -12.58 -1.17 -14.29
CA GLU A 83 -13.28 -1.84 -15.41
C GLU A 83 -12.57 -1.60 -16.75
N THR A 84 -11.84 -0.49 -16.90
CA THR A 84 -11.05 -0.14 -18.09
C THR A 84 -9.54 -0.33 -17.91
N TYR A 85 -9.11 -0.87 -16.76
CA TYR A 85 -7.69 -1.04 -16.46
C TYR A 85 -7.09 -2.21 -17.24
N VAL A 86 -5.88 -2.00 -17.78
CA VAL A 86 -5.21 -3.00 -18.62
C VAL A 86 -4.39 -3.96 -17.74
N GLY A 87 -4.80 -5.22 -17.74
CA GLY A 87 -4.15 -6.28 -16.97
C GLY A 87 -4.59 -6.36 -15.50
N PRO A 88 -3.94 -7.21 -14.69
CA PRO A 88 -4.20 -7.31 -13.26
C PRO A 88 -3.89 -5.99 -12.55
N TRP A 89 -4.78 -5.57 -11.67
CA TRP A 89 -4.53 -4.41 -10.82
C TRP A 89 -3.99 -4.88 -9.46
N LEU A 90 -2.82 -4.40 -9.07
CA LEU A 90 -2.24 -4.58 -7.75
C LEU A 90 -2.30 -3.27 -6.95
N PRO A 91 -2.36 -3.32 -5.61
CA PRO A 91 -2.19 -2.13 -4.78
C PRO A 91 -0.86 -1.42 -5.06
N GLU A 92 -0.85 -0.11 -4.88
CA GLU A 92 0.38 0.69 -4.96
C GLU A 92 1.32 0.29 -3.81
N PRO A 93 2.58 -0.08 -4.09
CA PRO A 93 3.50 -0.50 -3.04
C PRO A 93 3.87 0.67 -2.13
N LEU A 94 3.81 0.46 -0.82
CA LEU A 94 4.25 1.42 0.19
C LEU A 94 5.61 0.97 0.72
N LEU A 95 6.67 1.72 0.38
CA LEU A 95 7.99 1.47 0.93
C LEU A 95 8.01 1.95 2.39
N ASP A 96 8.49 1.08 3.27
CA ASP A 96 8.79 1.49 4.62
C ASP A 96 10.07 2.34 4.56
N GLU A 97 9.94 3.65 4.79
CA GLU A 97 11.12 4.50 4.94
C GLU A 97 11.96 3.99 6.12
N ALA A 98 13.28 4.07 5.99
CA ALA A 98 14.20 3.75 7.08
C ALA A 98 14.05 4.80 8.20
N ALA A 99 12.98 4.67 8.99
CA ALA A 99 12.84 5.49 10.19
C ALA A 99 13.84 5.01 11.24
N PRO A 100 14.42 5.92 12.04
CA PRO A 100 15.26 5.57 13.20
C PRO A 100 14.54 4.55 14.09
N GLU A 101 15.28 3.59 14.65
CA GLU A 101 14.71 2.43 15.35
C GLU A 101 13.77 2.76 16.52
N ASP A 102 13.80 4.00 17.04
CA ASP A 102 13.09 4.47 18.24
C ASP A 102 11.89 5.40 17.99
N SER A 103 11.41 5.58 16.75
CA SER A 103 10.30 6.51 16.52
C SER A 103 8.92 5.85 16.72
N ALA A 104 8.04 6.54 17.45
CA ALA A 104 6.61 6.17 17.60
C ALA A 104 5.88 6.06 16.24
N ASP A 105 6.37 6.74 15.22
CA ASP A 105 5.93 6.70 13.81
C ASP A 105 6.02 5.29 13.20
N ARG A 106 6.96 4.46 13.67
CA ARG A 106 7.13 3.09 13.22
C ARG A 106 5.92 2.21 13.56
N THR A 107 5.27 2.45 14.70
CA THR A 107 4.14 1.63 15.15
C THR A 107 2.94 1.80 14.25
N LEU A 108 2.63 3.01 13.79
CA LEU A 108 1.48 3.30 12.92
C LEU A 108 1.71 2.88 11.46
N ARG A 109 2.95 2.99 10.97
CA ARG A 109 3.32 2.47 9.63
C ARG A 109 3.39 0.94 9.61
N THR A 110 3.70 0.30 10.75
CA THR A 110 3.69 -1.17 10.89
C THR A 110 2.27 -1.75 10.89
N GLU A 111 1.24 -0.93 11.07
CA GLU A 111 -0.18 -1.31 10.95
C GLU A 111 -0.64 -1.38 9.47
N SER A 112 0.22 -1.08 8.48
CA SER A 112 -0.09 -1.37 7.09
C SER A 112 -0.13 -2.88 6.87
N VAL A 113 -1.19 -3.37 6.26
CA VAL A 113 -1.29 -4.79 5.91
C VAL A 113 -0.37 -5.11 4.74
N SER A 114 0.12 -6.34 4.67
CA SER A 114 0.97 -6.79 3.56
C SER A 114 0.31 -6.60 2.21
N LEU A 115 1.11 -6.40 1.15
CA LEU A 115 0.60 -6.26 -0.21
C LEU A 115 -0.28 -7.46 -0.60
N ALA A 116 0.13 -8.66 -0.23
CA ALA A 116 -0.64 -9.88 -0.46
C ALA A 116 -2.02 -9.85 0.22
N LEU A 117 -2.11 -9.35 1.47
CA LEU A 117 -3.41 -9.18 2.12
C LEU A 117 -4.24 -8.09 1.43
N LEU A 118 -3.64 -6.98 1.01
CA LEU A 118 -4.33 -5.95 0.23
C LEU A 118 -4.94 -6.53 -1.06
N VAL A 119 -4.23 -7.43 -1.75
CA VAL A 119 -4.76 -8.13 -2.95
C VAL A 119 -5.98 -8.98 -2.59
N VAL A 120 -5.96 -9.71 -1.48
CA VAL A 120 -7.13 -10.47 -1.02
C VAL A 120 -8.30 -9.53 -0.69
N LEU A 121 -8.02 -8.41 -0.03
CA LEU A 121 -9.04 -7.40 0.30
C LEU A 121 -9.69 -6.76 -0.95
N GLU A 122 -9.08 -6.86 -2.14
CA GLU A 122 -9.70 -6.41 -3.40
C GLU A 122 -10.99 -7.18 -3.73
N SER A 123 -11.14 -8.38 -3.23
CA SER A 123 -12.33 -9.20 -3.45
C SER A 123 -13.52 -8.85 -2.55
N LEU A 124 -13.30 -8.03 -1.52
CA LEU A 124 -14.33 -7.59 -0.60
C LEU A 124 -15.13 -6.42 -1.17
N THR A 125 -16.40 -6.34 -0.80
CA THR A 125 -17.17 -5.12 -1.04
C THR A 125 -16.57 -3.94 -0.27
N PRO A 126 -16.80 -2.68 -0.68
CA PRO A 126 -16.23 -1.51 0.00
C PRO A 126 -16.53 -1.49 1.51
N LEU A 127 -17.76 -1.84 1.91
CA LEU A 127 -18.13 -1.88 3.32
C LEU A 127 -17.48 -3.03 4.08
N GLU A 128 -17.41 -4.23 3.49
CA GLU A 128 -16.71 -5.37 4.11
C GLU A 128 -15.25 -5.08 4.32
N ARG A 129 -14.58 -4.45 3.32
CA ARG A 129 -13.17 -4.04 3.44
C ARG A 129 -12.98 -2.99 4.55
N ALA A 130 -13.80 -1.94 4.59
CA ALA A 130 -13.69 -0.92 5.63
C ALA A 130 -13.89 -1.52 7.03
N VAL A 131 -14.89 -2.40 7.20
CA VAL A 131 -15.15 -3.07 8.48
C VAL A 131 -13.99 -4.00 8.85
N PHE A 132 -13.46 -4.77 7.89
CA PHE A 132 -12.30 -5.64 8.12
C PHE A 132 -11.09 -4.83 8.56
N VAL A 133 -10.76 -3.77 7.84
CA VAL A 133 -9.62 -2.90 8.16
C VAL A 133 -9.78 -2.29 9.55
N LEU A 134 -10.92 -1.68 9.86
CA LEU A 134 -11.14 -1.07 11.16
C LEU A 134 -11.11 -2.07 12.32
N ASN A 135 -11.70 -3.27 12.14
CA ASN A 135 -11.79 -4.26 13.20
C ASN A 135 -10.52 -5.10 13.36
N GLU A 136 -10.04 -5.74 12.26
CA GLU A 136 -8.96 -6.72 12.32
C GLU A 136 -7.57 -6.07 12.32
N VAL A 137 -7.41 -4.88 11.70
CA VAL A 137 -6.11 -4.20 11.63
C VAL A 137 -5.97 -3.17 12.74
N PHE A 138 -7.01 -2.34 12.95
CA PHE A 138 -6.94 -1.22 13.90
C PHE A 138 -7.66 -1.47 15.23
N GLY A 139 -8.29 -2.64 15.43
CA GLY A 139 -8.86 -3.05 16.71
C GLY A 139 -10.12 -2.27 17.15
N TYR A 140 -10.80 -1.55 16.24
CA TYR A 140 -12.05 -0.84 16.59
C TYR A 140 -13.16 -1.82 16.97
N ALA A 141 -13.90 -1.50 18.02
CA ALA A 141 -15.07 -2.28 18.39
C ALA A 141 -16.21 -2.14 17.36
N HIS A 142 -17.05 -3.17 17.23
CA HIS A 142 -18.17 -3.13 16.29
C HIS A 142 -19.14 -1.97 16.52
N THR A 143 -19.26 -1.49 17.76
CA THR A 143 -20.07 -0.31 18.12
C THR A 143 -19.45 0.99 17.59
N GLU A 144 -18.16 1.15 17.71
CA GLU A 144 -17.43 2.31 17.17
C GLU A 144 -17.50 2.34 15.63
N ILE A 145 -17.30 1.17 14.99
CA ILE A 145 -17.42 1.04 13.54
C ILE A 145 -18.84 1.37 13.07
N ALA A 146 -19.85 0.97 13.84
CA ALA A 146 -21.26 1.27 13.53
C ALA A 146 -21.53 2.77 13.45
N GLU A 147 -20.93 3.55 14.37
CA GLU A 147 -20.99 5.02 14.36
C GLU A 147 -20.24 5.63 13.18
N VAL A 148 -19.07 5.04 12.82
CA VAL A 148 -18.23 5.51 11.70
C VAL A 148 -18.96 5.38 10.37
N ILE A 149 -19.55 4.22 10.07
CA ILE A 149 -20.17 3.90 8.77
C ILE A 149 -21.69 4.08 8.73
N ASP A 150 -22.30 4.62 9.78
CA ASP A 150 -23.75 4.84 9.92
C ASP A 150 -24.57 3.56 9.68
N ARG A 151 -24.29 2.52 10.49
CA ARG A 151 -24.98 1.22 10.46
C ARG A 151 -25.25 0.73 11.87
N SER A 152 -26.13 -0.28 11.99
CA SER A 152 -26.33 -0.92 13.29
C SER A 152 -25.14 -1.82 13.68
N PRO A 153 -24.84 -1.99 14.98
CA PRO A 153 -23.80 -2.92 15.43
C PRO A 153 -24.03 -4.36 14.97
N ALA A 154 -25.30 -4.77 14.80
CA ALA A 154 -25.66 -6.09 14.26
C ALA A 154 -25.23 -6.22 12.78
N ALA A 155 -25.47 -5.19 11.95
CA ALA A 155 -25.04 -5.18 10.57
C ALA A 155 -23.50 -5.20 10.45
N VAL A 156 -22.78 -4.45 11.31
CA VAL A 156 -21.31 -4.46 11.37
C VAL A 156 -20.78 -5.86 11.71
N ARG A 157 -21.36 -6.55 12.69
CA ARG A 157 -20.96 -7.94 13.01
C ARG A 157 -21.14 -8.89 11.83
N GLN A 158 -22.22 -8.75 11.06
CA GLN A 158 -22.42 -9.57 9.85
C GLN A 158 -21.41 -9.25 8.75
N LEU A 159 -21.10 -7.96 8.54
CA LEU A 159 -20.06 -7.55 7.59
C LEU A 159 -18.70 -8.10 7.99
N ALA A 160 -18.32 -7.97 9.27
CA ALA A 160 -17.06 -8.50 9.80
C ALA A 160 -16.96 -10.03 9.64
N HIS A 161 -18.03 -10.75 9.89
CA HIS A 161 -18.07 -12.19 9.73
C HIS A 161 -17.83 -12.61 8.26
N ARG A 162 -18.60 -12.04 7.32
CA ARG A 162 -18.42 -12.32 5.90
C ARG A 162 -17.04 -11.94 5.38
N ALA A 163 -16.52 -10.79 5.83
CA ALA A 163 -15.17 -10.35 5.43
C ALA A 163 -14.10 -11.33 5.91
N ARG A 164 -14.18 -11.81 7.16
CA ARG A 164 -13.26 -12.83 7.70
C ARG A 164 -13.36 -14.14 6.93
N GLU A 165 -14.55 -14.65 6.67
CA GLU A 165 -14.74 -15.89 5.87
C GLU A 165 -14.12 -15.76 4.48
N HIS A 166 -14.33 -14.64 3.79
CA HIS A 166 -13.73 -14.38 2.48
C HIS A 166 -12.21 -14.35 2.51
N VAL A 167 -11.62 -13.66 3.50
CA VAL A 167 -10.17 -13.57 3.67
C VAL A 167 -9.58 -14.94 4.01
N HIS A 168 -10.16 -15.67 4.97
CA HIS A 168 -9.68 -16.99 5.36
C HIS A 168 -9.76 -18.04 4.23
N ALA A 169 -10.80 -17.96 3.40
CA ALA A 169 -10.93 -18.87 2.25
C ALA A 169 -9.84 -18.69 1.17
N ARG A 170 -9.22 -17.49 1.12
CA ARG A 170 -8.23 -17.14 0.09
C ARG A 170 -6.80 -17.09 0.60
N ARG A 171 -6.62 -16.95 1.89
CA ARG A 171 -5.30 -16.86 2.51
C ARG A 171 -5.32 -17.47 3.91
N PRO A 172 -4.60 -18.58 4.15
CA PRO A 172 -4.24 -18.97 5.51
C PRO A 172 -3.42 -17.81 6.12
N LEU A 173 -3.78 -17.37 7.33
CA LEU A 173 -3.12 -16.24 8.05
C LEU A 173 -1.71 -16.63 8.55
N TYR A 174 -0.92 -17.32 7.72
CA TYR A 174 0.44 -17.65 8.07
C TYR A 174 1.38 -16.51 7.69
N ARG A 175 2.12 -16.00 8.66
CA ARG A 175 3.23 -15.08 8.42
C ARG A 175 4.54 -15.83 8.64
N ALA A 176 5.28 -16.06 7.59
CA ALA A 176 6.65 -16.56 7.69
C ALA A 176 7.50 -15.59 8.54
N ARG A 177 8.45 -16.13 9.30
CA ARG A 177 9.40 -15.30 10.06
C ARG A 177 10.16 -14.38 9.09
N PRO A 178 10.44 -13.11 9.46
CA PRO A 178 11.09 -12.16 8.56
C PRO A 178 12.37 -12.71 7.91
N ARG A 179 13.21 -13.39 8.67
CA ARG A 179 14.45 -13.99 8.16
C ARG A 179 14.21 -15.05 7.07
N VAL A 180 13.18 -15.87 7.22
CA VAL A 180 12.81 -16.90 6.24
C VAL A 180 12.30 -16.23 4.96
N ARG A 181 11.45 -15.24 5.10
CA ARG A 181 10.93 -14.45 3.96
C ARG A 181 12.06 -13.78 3.19
N ARG A 182 12.97 -13.11 3.87
CA ARG A 182 14.12 -12.45 3.24
C ARG A 182 14.97 -13.44 2.44
N GLN A 183 15.34 -14.58 3.03
CA GLN A 183 16.12 -15.61 2.34
C GLN A 183 15.38 -16.16 1.11
N ALA A 184 14.07 -16.40 1.22
CA ALA A 184 13.25 -16.85 0.09
C ALA A 184 13.21 -15.80 -1.02
N THR A 185 13.07 -14.51 -0.65
CA THR A 185 13.10 -13.38 -1.59
C THR A 185 14.43 -13.31 -2.34
N GLU A 186 15.56 -13.37 -1.63
CA GLU A 186 16.89 -13.30 -2.21
C GLU A 186 17.13 -14.47 -3.20
N ARG A 187 16.84 -15.70 -2.77
CA ARG A 187 16.98 -16.91 -3.63
C ARG A 187 16.09 -16.84 -4.87
N PHE A 188 14.84 -16.41 -4.70
CA PHE A 188 13.91 -16.30 -5.81
C PHE A 188 14.37 -15.26 -6.83
N VAL A 189 14.77 -14.06 -6.37
CA VAL A 189 15.21 -12.95 -7.26
C VAL A 189 16.47 -13.34 -8.02
N GLU A 190 17.43 -13.99 -7.36
CA GLU A 190 18.65 -14.52 -8.00
C GLU A 190 18.30 -15.52 -9.11
N ALA A 191 17.47 -16.52 -8.82
CA ALA A 191 17.03 -17.51 -9.79
C ALA A 191 16.22 -16.89 -10.95
N ALA A 192 15.33 -15.94 -10.64
CA ALA A 192 14.47 -15.29 -11.64
C ALA A 192 15.26 -14.38 -12.60
N LEU A 193 16.22 -13.63 -12.10
CA LEU A 193 17.07 -12.75 -12.92
C LEU A 193 18.19 -13.51 -13.62
N GLY A 194 18.70 -14.58 -13.00
CA GLY A 194 19.65 -15.49 -13.64
C GLY A 194 19.03 -16.42 -14.69
N GLY A 195 17.71 -16.51 -14.73
CA GLY A 195 17.00 -17.42 -15.65
C GLY A 195 17.17 -18.90 -15.31
N ASP A 196 17.52 -19.22 -14.07
CA ASP A 196 17.72 -20.60 -13.61
C ASP A 196 16.39 -21.30 -13.39
N ILE A 197 15.92 -22.01 -14.41
CA ILE A 197 14.66 -22.77 -14.36
C ILE A 197 14.71 -23.86 -13.28
N GLY A 198 15.87 -24.51 -13.06
CA GLY A 198 16.02 -25.55 -12.07
C GLY A 198 15.79 -25.02 -10.66
N ALA A 199 16.49 -23.95 -10.29
CA ALA A 199 16.30 -23.28 -9.01
C ALA A 199 14.87 -22.75 -8.84
N LEU A 200 14.27 -22.15 -9.87
CA LEU A 200 12.88 -21.72 -9.84
C LEU A 200 11.89 -22.86 -9.59
N MET A 201 12.13 -24.02 -10.19
CA MET A 201 11.30 -25.23 -9.98
C MET A 201 11.37 -25.77 -8.55
N GLU A 202 12.45 -25.52 -7.83
CA GLU A 202 12.60 -25.91 -6.42
C GLU A 202 11.92 -24.90 -5.47
N ILE A 203 12.07 -23.60 -5.77
CA ILE A 203 11.61 -22.52 -4.90
C ILE A 203 10.10 -22.29 -5.01
N LEU A 204 9.53 -22.43 -6.21
CA LEU A 204 8.11 -22.15 -6.46
C LEU A 204 7.21 -23.32 -6.00
N ALA A 205 6.07 -22.99 -5.40
CA ALA A 205 5.02 -23.95 -5.12
C ALA A 205 4.41 -24.50 -6.42
N PRO A 206 3.89 -25.74 -6.46
CA PRO A 206 3.29 -26.31 -7.67
C PRO A 206 2.16 -25.48 -8.26
N ASP A 207 1.38 -24.83 -7.41
CA ASP A 207 0.20 -24.01 -7.70
C ASP A 207 0.47 -22.50 -7.64
N VAL A 208 1.75 -22.09 -7.64
CA VAL A 208 2.16 -20.68 -7.58
C VAL A 208 1.40 -19.82 -8.56
N THR A 209 1.05 -18.62 -8.14
CA THR A 209 0.45 -17.61 -9.01
C THR A 209 1.34 -16.38 -9.11
N VAL A 210 1.62 -15.94 -10.34
CA VAL A 210 2.38 -14.72 -10.63
C VAL A 210 1.44 -13.65 -11.15
N TRP A 211 1.37 -12.55 -10.42
CA TRP A 211 0.59 -11.36 -10.75
C TRP A 211 1.52 -10.25 -11.22
N THR A 212 1.22 -9.65 -12.37
CA THR A 212 2.01 -8.55 -12.91
C THR A 212 1.13 -7.37 -13.24
N ASP A 213 1.45 -6.19 -12.69
CA ASP A 213 0.71 -4.96 -12.91
C ASP A 213 1.58 -3.93 -13.63
N GLY A 214 1.34 -3.72 -14.90
CA GLY A 214 1.98 -2.68 -15.72
C GLY A 214 1.07 -1.52 -16.07
N GLY A 215 -0.25 -1.61 -15.81
CA GLY A 215 -1.23 -0.58 -16.14
C GLY A 215 -1.30 -0.21 -17.63
N GLY A 216 -0.88 -1.11 -18.52
CA GLY A 216 -0.74 -0.83 -19.94
C GLY A 216 0.47 0.05 -20.31
N LYS A 217 1.29 0.48 -19.34
CA LYS A 217 2.44 1.37 -19.50
C LYS A 217 3.77 0.68 -19.20
N GLY A 218 3.76 -0.32 -18.31
CA GLY A 218 4.91 -1.13 -17.95
C GLY A 218 4.84 -2.55 -18.53
N PRO A 219 5.96 -3.30 -18.51
CA PRO A 219 6.01 -4.68 -18.97
C PRO A 219 5.26 -5.59 -17.99
N ALA A 220 4.12 -6.13 -18.43
CA ALA A 220 3.28 -7.01 -17.61
C ALA A 220 2.46 -7.95 -18.48
N GLY A 221 2.07 -9.10 -17.90
CA GLY A 221 1.08 -9.98 -18.51
C GLY A 221 -0.34 -9.42 -18.34
N LEU A 222 -1.18 -9.67 -19.33
CA LEU A 222 -2.60 -9.27 -19.27
C LEU A 222 -3.43 -10.12 -18.29
N ARG A 223 -2.90 -11.24 -17.84
CA ARG A 223 -3.55 -12.18 -16.90
C ARG A 223 -2.52 -12.78 -15.96
N PRO A 224 -2.93 -13.17 -14.74
CA PRO A 224 -2.08 -13.93 -13.85
C PRO A 224 -1.59 -15.23 -14.48
N VAL A 225 -0.37 -15.63 -14.16
CA VAL A 225 0.22 -16.89 -14.61
C VAL A 225 0.12 -17.90 -13.47
N HIS A 226 -0.58 -19.02 -13.73
CA HIS A 226 -0.78 -20.07 -12.75
C HIS A 226 0.08 -21.29 -13.05
N GLY A 227 0.70 -21.83 -12.00
CA GLY A 227 1.49 -23.05 -12.01
C GLY A 227 2.98 -22.84 -12.26
N ARG A 228 3.78 -23.61 -11.54
CA ARG A 228 5.23 -23.51 -11.43
C ARG A 228 5.96 -23.55 -12.78
N ASP A 229 5.59 -24.46 -13.66
CA ASP A 229 6.25 -24.61 -14.98
C ASP A 229 6.09 -23.37 -15.85
N LYS A 230 4.90 -22.76 -15.83
CA LYS A 230 4.63 -21.53 -16.60
C LYS A 230 5.34 -20.33 -15.98
N ALA A 231 5.33 -20.25 -14.65
CA ALA A 231 6.02 -19.20 -13.92
C ALA A 231 7.54 -19.25 -14.16
N ALA A 232 8.17 -20.42 -14.04
CA ALA A 232 9.59 -20.59 -14.31
C ALA A 232 9.98 -20.18 -15.73
N ARG A 233 9.19 -20.61 -16.74
CA ARG A 233 9.41 -20.17 -18.14
C ARG A 233 9.19 -18.67 -18.35
N LEU A 234 8.25 -18.07 -17.64
CA LEU A 234 8.04 -16.62 -17.68
C LEU A 234 9.29 -15.88 -17.23
N PHE A 235 9.85 -16.23 -16.07
CA PHE A 235 11.03 -15.59 -15.51
C PHE A 235 12.27 -15.84 -16.38
N ALA A 236 12.51 -17.06 -16.83
CA ALA A 236 13.59 -17.37 -17.77
C ALA A 236 13.49 -16.58 -19.08
N GLY A 237 12.27 -16.41 -19.60
CA GLY A 237 12.03 -15.56 -20.79
C GLY A 237 12.26 -14.07 -20.52
N TYR A 238 12.06 -13.58 -19.31
CA TYR A 238 12.42 -12.22 -18.90
C TYR A 238 13.94 -12.06 -18.81
N ALA A 239 14.63 -12.97 -18.13
CA ALA A 239 16.07 -12.95 -18.00
C ALA A 239 16.78 -12.94 -19.37
N ALA A 240 16.36 -13.81 -20.29
CA ALA A 240 16.93 -13.89 -21.64
C ALA A 240 16.77 -12.61 -22.49
N ARG A 241 15.67 -11.87 -22.27
CA ARG A 241 15.39 -10.65 -23.05
C ARG A 241 16.04 -9.40 -22.51
N ARG A 242 16.32 -9.34 -21.21
CA ARG A 242 16.75 -8.09 -20.58
C ARG A 242 18.26 -7.96 -20.41
N GLY A 243 19.01 -9.05 -20.35
CA GLY A 243 20.43 -9.02 -20.01
C GLY A 243 20.68 -8.54 -18.55
N SER A 244 21.94 -8.44 -18.18
CA SER A 244 22.40 -7.90 -16.90
C SER A 244 22.33 -6.36 -16.92
N GLY A 245 21.76 -5.75 -15.88
CA GLY A 245 21.73 -4.27 -15.79
C GLY A 245 20.69 -3.70 -14.86
N LEU A 246 19.98 -4.56 -14.10
CA LEU A 246 19.10 -4.08 -13.04
C LEU A 246 19.87 -4.06 -11.71
N ASP A 247 19.79 -2.94 -11.01
CA ASP A 247 20.24 -2.84 -9.62
C ASP A 247 19.12 -3.32 -8.69
N ILE A 248 19.42 -4.23 -7.78
CA ILE A 248 18.47 -4.87 -6.89
C ILE A 248 18.69 -4.31 -5.49
N ARG A 249 17.61 -3.79 -4.88
CA ARG A 249 17.59 -3.34 -3.51
C ARG A 249 16.56 -4.14 -2.73
N TYR A 250 16.99 -4.77 -1.65
CA TYR A 250 16.08 -5.44 -0.73
C TYR A 250 15.58 -4.44 0.30
N ARG A 251 14.26 -4.21 0.29
CA ARG A 251 13.59 -3.25 1.16
C ARG A 251 12.31 -3.84 1.70
N ARG A 252 11.80 -3.22 2.76
CA ARG A 252 10.47 -3.56 3.25
C ARG A 252 9.43 -2.79 2.46
N VAL A 253 8.44 -3.52 1.96
CA VAL A 253 7.29 -2.99 1.23
C VAL A 253 6.03 -3.50 1.91
N ASN A 254 5.20 -2.60 2.39
CA ASN A 254 4.01 -2.96 3.17
C ASN A 254 4.33 -3.90 4.36
N GLY A 255 5.45 -3.65 5.04
CA GLY A 255 5.92 -4.44 6.18
C GLY A 255 6.59 -5.78 5.83
N ASP A 256 6.65 -6.17 4.55
CA ASP A 256 7.26 -7.44 4.11
C ASP A 256 8.60 -7.22 3.38
N ASP A 257 9.59 -8.09 3.66
CA ASP A 257 10.86 -8.09 2.92
C ASP A 257 10.59 -8.37 1.43
N SER A 258 11.05 -7.47 0.57
CA SER A 258 10.71 -7.40 -0.85
C SER A 258 11.92 -6.98 -1.68
N ALA A 259 11.85 -7.13 -3.00
CA ALA A 259 12.88 -6.65 -3.90
C ALA A 259 12.36 -5.45 -4.72
N VAL A 260 13.16 -4.40 -4.76
CA VAL A 260 12.96 -3.22 -5.60
C VAL A 260 14.05 -3.19 -6.65
N LEU A 261 13.66 -3.18 -7.91
CA LEU A 261 14.56 -3.24 -9.06
C LEU A 261 14.64 -1.86 -9.71
N PHE A 262 15.86 -1.42 -10.01
CA PHE A 262 16.12 -0.14 -10.67
C PHE A 262 16.81 -0.37 -12.03
N ALA A 263 16.44 0.44 -13.02
CA ALA A 263 17.12 0.56 -14.29
C ALA A 263 17.83 1.93 -14.31
N GLY A 264 19.11 1.96 -13.98
CA GLY A 264 19.80 3.19 -13.64
C GLY A 264 19.20 3.80 -12.36
N GLU A 265 18.82 5.07 -12.41
CA GLU A 265 18.17 5.76 -11.29
C GLU A 265 16.64 5.56 -11.23
N SER A 266 16.04 5.05 -12.29
CA SER A 266 14.59 4.91 -12.38
C SER A 266 14.08 3.59 -11.77
N PRO A 267 13.02 3.61 -10.94
CA PRO A 267 12.41 2.39 -10.44
C PRO A 267 11.79 1.61 -11.61
N TYR A 268 12.10 0.32 -11.65
CA TYR A 268 11.64 -0.56 -12.72
C TYR A 268 10.54 -1.51 -12.29
N ALA A 269 10.70 -2.12 -11.12
CA ALA A 269 9.73 -3.04 -10.56
C ALA A 269 9.83 -3.11 -9.03
N VAL A 270 8.70 -3.38 -8.40
CA VAL A 270 8.62 -3.84 -7.01
C VAL A 270 8.09 -5.27 -7.04
N MET A 271 8.81 -6.20 -6.38
CA MET A 271 8.47 -7.61 -6.29
C MET A 271 8.24 -8.00 -4.84
N VAL A 272 7.03 -8.46 -4.56
CA VAL A 272 6.62 -8.95 -3.24
C VAL A 272 6.22 -10.40 -3.38
N MET A 273 6.60 -11.24 -2.41
CA MET A 273 6.30 -12.68 -2.43
C MET A 273 5.51 -13.10 -1.21
N ASP A 274 4.65 -14.06 -1.40
CA ASP A 274 4.03 -14.81 -0.32
C ASP A 274 4.57 -16.25 -0.29
N LEU A 275 4.61 -16.83 0.90
CA LEU A 275 5.15 -18.18 1.11
C LEU A 275 4.03 -19.15 1.48
N THR A 276 4.24 -20.40 1.17
CA THR A 276 3.42 -21.51 1.66
C THR A 276 3.38 -21.55 3.19
N PRO A 277 2.36 -22.13 3.82
CA PRO A 277 2.22 -22.14 5.29
C PRO A 277 3.40 -22.78 6.05
N ASP A 278 4.14 -23.69 5.43
CA ASP A 278 5.39 -24.26 5.96
C ASP A 278 6.59 -23.30 5.81
N GLY A 279 6.46 -22.24 5.01
CA GLY A 279 7.51 -21.27 4.72
C GLY A 279 8.58 -21.76 3.75
N GLU A 280 8.39 -22.93 3.13
CA GLU A 280 9.42 -23.56 2.31
C GLU A 280 9.42 -23.09 0.85
N ARG A 281 8.25 -22.69 0.31
CA ARG A 281 8.08 -22.33 -1.10
C ARG A 281 7.33 -21.02 -1.27
N VAL A 282 7.53 -20.41 -2.44
CA VAL A 282 6.81 -19.22 -2.87
C VAL A 282 5.45 -19.62 -3.44
N SER A 283 4.37 -19.20 -2.80
CA SER A 283 2.99 -19.45 -3.23
C SER A 283 2.45 -18.41 -4.19
N ASP A 284 2.85 -17.13 -4.01
CA ASP A 284 2.42 -16.05 -4.86
C ASP A 284 3.56 -15.04 -5.09
N VAL A 285 3.59 -14.46 -6.28
CA VAL A 285 4.53 -13.39 -6.65
C VAL A 285 3.72 -12.22 -7.20
N TYR A 286 3.88 -11.05 -6.59
CA TYR A 286 3.25 -9.80 -6.99
C TYR A 286 4.31 -8.87 -7.54
N ILE A 287 4.17 -8.45 -8.80
CA ILE A 287 5.13 -7.59 -9.50
C ILE A 287 4.42 -6.34 -9.99
N VAL A 288 4.80 -5.20 -9.45
CA VAL A 288 4.32 -3.89 -9.90
C VAL A 288 5.39 -3.28 -10.80
N THR A 289 5.04 -3.03 -12.06
CA THR A 289 5.89 -2.35 -13.05
C THR A 289 5.20 -1.11 -13.62
N ASN A 290 3.99 -0.79 -13.15
CA ASN A 290 3.27 0.42 -13.54
C ASN A 290 4.02 1.66 -13.05
N PRO A 291 4.57 2.53 -13.95
CA PRO A 291 5.37 3.67 -13.57
C PRO A 291 4.61 4.69 -12.72
N GLU A 292 3.28 4.78 -12.85
CA GLU A 292 2.47 5.67 -12.00
C GLU A 292 2.46 5.21 -10.54
N LYS A 293 2.43 3.88 -10.30
CA LYS A 293 2.51 3.30 -8.95
C LYS A 293 3.92 3.26 -8.39
N LEU A 294 4.93 3.40 -9.23
CA LEU A 294 6.34 3.46 -8.84
C LEU A 294 6.86 4.90 -8.70
N ALA A 295 6.06 5.91 -9.00
CA ALA A 295 6.49 7.31 -9.03
C ALA A 295 7.09 7.82 -7.70
N ARG A 296 6.72 7.19 -6.58
CA ARG A 296 7.22 7.53 -5.22
C ARG A 296 8.36 6.64 -4.74
N VAL A 297 8.72 5.62 -5.51
CA VAL A 297 9.84 4.73 -5.20
C VAL A 297 11.14 5.47 -5.49
N ARG A 298 11.95 5.75 -4.46
CA ARG A 298 13.24 6.43 -4.60
C ARG A 298 14.38 5.46 -4.35
N ARG A 299 15.53 5.71 -4.97
CA ARG A 299 16.79 5.06 -4.65
C ARG A 299 17.34 5.67 -3.35
N ASP A 300 18.04 4.88 -2.51
CA ASP A 300 18.59 5.36 -1.26
C ASP A 300 19.54 6.55 -1.48
N GLY A 301 19.37 7.63 -0.73
CA GLY A 301 20.23 8.82 -0.76
C GLY A 301 19.54 10.14 -1.15
N GLU A 302 18.33 10.10 -1.73
CA GLU A 302 17.57 11.32 -2.06
C GLU A 302 16.47 11.60 -1.03
N ALA A 303 16.84 11.89 0.20
CA ALA A 303 15.96 12.59 1.13
C ALA A 303 15.98 14.08 0.79
N GLY A 304 14.94 14.54 0.06
CA GLY A 304 14.41 15.91 0.12
C GLY A 304 15.35 17.07 -0.19
N GLU A 305 15.79 17.23 -1.45
CA GLU A 305 16.09 18.57 -1.99
C GLU A 305 15.06 18.95 -3.06
N ALA A 306 13.84 19.23 -2.62
CA ALA A 306 12.82 19.86 -3.46
C ALA A 306 12.05 20.87 -2.60
N GLY A 307 12.66 22.01 -2.33
CA GLY A 307 11.98 23.06 -1.58
C GLY A 307 12.82 24.26 -1.17
N GLU A 308 13.90 24.61 -1.91
CA GLU A 308 14.56 25.91 -1.73
C GLU A 308 15.29 26.35 -3.00
N THR A 309 14.53 26.70 -4.03
CA THR A 309 15.06 27.54 -5.13
C THR A 309 13.91 28.41 -5.64
N GLY A 310 13.72 29.55 -5.00
CA GLY A 310 12.74 30.52 -5.43
C GLY A 310 12.63 31.72 -4.53
N GLU A 311 13.77 32.37 -4.16
CA GLU A 311 13.73 33.75 -3.68
C GLU A 311 15.16 34.27 -3.43
N ALA A 312 15.89 34.62 -4.51
CA ALA A 312 17.01 35.54 -4.42
C ALA A 312 17.50 35.94 -5.83
N ALA A 313 16.75 36.79 -6.52
CA ALA A 313 17.25 37.60 -7.61
C ALA A 313 16.30 38.74 -7.95
N GLU A 314 16.22 39.73 -7.05
CA GLU A 314 15.75 41.09 -7.38
C GLU A 314 16.20 41.99 -6.24
N THR A 315 17.39 42.55 -6.34
CA THR A 315 17.80 43.86 -5.79
C THR A 315 19.28 44.02 -6.00
N GLU A 316 19.69 44.57 -7.16
CA GLU A 316 20.89 45.34 -7.33
C GLU A 316 20.89 45.94 -8.76
N GLU A 317 20.16 47.05 -8.96
CA GLU A 317 20.41 48.00 -10.02
C GLU A 317 19.65 49.30 -9.69
N GLU A 318 20.23 50.09 -8.77
CA GLU A 318 19.98 51.54 -8.73
C GLU A 318 21.07 52.16 -7.85
N HIS A 319 22.19 52.57 -8.50
CA HIS A 319 23.03 53.72 -8.15
C HIS A 319 24.36 53.66 -8.90
N ALA A 320 24.42 54.25 -10.08
CA ALA A 320 25.54 55.08 -10.54
C ALA A 320 25.14 55.79 -11.82
#